data_9d85ff340724e0e5ce01f09e6f00908f
#
_entry.id   9d85ff340724e0e5ce01f09e6f00908f
#
_cell.length_a   1.000
_cell.length_b   1.000
_cell.length_c   1.000
_cell.angle_alpha   90.00
_cell.angle_beta   90.00
_cell.angle_gamma   90.00
#
_symmetry.space_group_name_H-M   'P 1'
#
loop_
_entity.id
_entity.type
_entity.pdbx_description
1 polymer ?
#
loop_
_entity_poly.entity_id
_entity_poly.type
_entity_poly.pdbx_seq_one_letter_code
_entity_poly.pdbx_strand_id
1 'polypeptide(L)'
;ASDVYKRQIQLLGRDKTFAVEDPGYEKIRKIYNSNNVKCVSIPIDEEGVNIDALKAGNADILHLSPSHHYPTGIVTPIGRRYEILGWALNCESRYIIEDDYDSEFRLLGKPIPSLESIDVSGKVIYMNTFTKTLSPTIRISYMVLPVQLMQLFKEKLNFYACTVSNFEQYTLAAFINKGYFEKHINRTRILYRRQRDMFIDAINKSPLSSII
;
A
#
# COMPACT_ATOMS: atom_id res chain seq x y z
N ALA A 1 -2.19 -11.96 0.62
CA ALA A 1 -1.79 -10.65 1.19
C ALA A 1 -0.97 -10.80 2.47
N SER A 2 -1.45 -11.54 3.51
CA SER A 2 -0.68 -11.69 4.77
C SER A 2 0.72 -12.32 4.60
N ASP A 3 0.95 -13.08 3.56
CA ASP A 3 2.24 -13.69 3.25
C ASP A 3 3.27 -12.63 2.81
N VAL A 4 2.85 -11.63 2.04
CA VAL A 4 3.72 -10.53 1.60
C VAL A 4 4.27 -9.75 2.79
N TYR A 5 3.44 -9.43 3.79
CA TYR A 5 3.90 -8.74 5.01
C TYR A 5 4.94 -9.55 5.79
N LYS A 6 4.75 -10.88 5.89
CA LYS A 6 5.74 -11.77 6.54
C LYS A 6 7.06 -11.80 5.77
N ARG A 7 7.00 -11.82 4.43
CA ARG A 7 8.19 -11.78 3.57
C ARG A 7 8.96 -10.47 3.74
N GLN A 8 8.26 -9.35 3.87
CA GLN A 8 8.89 -8.05 4.15
C GLN A 8 9.62 -8.06 5.49
N ILE A 9 9.01 -8.61 6.54
CA ILE A 9 9.67 -8.76 7.85
C ILE A 9 10.93 -9.62 7.76
N GLN A 10 10.85 -10.75 7.05
CA GLN A 10 11.99 -11.65 6.87
C GLN A 10 13.12 -11.01 6.06
N LEU A 11 12.76 -10.22 5.04
CA LEU A 11 13.70 -9.51 4.19
C LEU A 11 14.43 -8.41 4.96
N LEU A 12 13.68 -7.52 5.60
CA LEU A 12 14.19 -6.30 6.22
C LEU A 12 14.81 -6.53 7.61
N GLY A 13 14.37 -7.57 8.32
CA GLY A 13 14.84 -7.93 9.66
C GLY A 13 13.81 -7.69 10.76
N ARG A 14 13.80 -8.58 11.73
CA ARG A 14 12.90 -8.49 12.91
C ARG A 14 13.42 -7.53 13.99
N ASP A 15 14.68 -7.18 13.91
CA ASP A 15 15.37 -6.23 14.77
C ASP A 15 15.01 -4.77 14.43
N LYS A 16 14.39 -4.55 13.28
CA LYS A 16 13.96 -3.24 12.81
C LYS A 16 12.68 -2.76 13.49
N THR A 17 12.58 -1.45 13.68
CA THR A 17 11.35 -0.79 14.16
C THR A 17 10.52 -0.37 12.96
N PHE A 18 9.32 -0.94 12.85
CA PHE A 18 8.34 -0.60 11.83
C PHE A 18 7.40 0.48 12.33
N ALA A 19 7.18 1.52 11.53
CA ALA A 19 6.20 2.56 11.78
C ALA A 19 4.97 2.34 10.90
N VAL A 20 3.79 2.55 11.46
CA VAL A 20 2.50 2.48 10.75
C VAL A 20 1.69 3.73 11.03
N GLU A 21 0.81 4.08 10.12
CA GLU A 21 -0.12 5.21 10.24
C GLU A 21 -1.13 4.99 11.39
N ASP A 22 -1.46 6.07 12.12
CA ASP A 22 -2.44 6.06 13.20
C ASP A 22 -3.33 7.33 13.14
N PRO A 23 -4.66 7.18 12.94
CA PRO A 23 -5.38 5.94 12.67
C PRO A 23 -4.90 5.24 11.40
N GLY A 24 -5.02 3.91 11.32
CA GLY A 24 -4.57 3.12 10.19
C GLY A 24 -5.17 1.72 10.16
N TYR A 25 -4.70 0.88 9.25
CA TYR A 25 -5.20 -0.48 9.12
C TYR A 25 -4.66 -1.39 10.24
N GLU A 26 -5.42 -1.53 11.30
CA GLU A 26 -5.08 -2.27 12.54
C GLU A 26 -4.51 -3.67 12.29
N LYS A 27 -4.93 -4.34 11.22
CA LYS A 27 -4.43 -5.68 10.89
C LYS A 27 -2.93 -5.71 10.61
N ILE A 28 -2.38 -4.65 10.03
CA ILE A 28 -0.93 -4.55 9.76
C ILE A 28 -0.17 -4.56 11.08
N ARG A 29 -0.57 -3.72 12.03
CA ARG A 29 0.02 -3.67 13.38
C ARG A 29 -0.06 -5.03 14.09
N LYS A 30 -1.21 -5.71 14.01
CA LYS A 30 -1.38 -7.06 14.56
C LYS A 30 -0.43 -8.08 13.92
N ILE A 31 -0.20 -7.99 12.59
CA ILE A 31 0.73 -8.86 11.89
C ILE A 31 2.17 -8.61 12.35
N TYR A 32 2.60 -7.35 12.47
CA TYR A 32 3.94 -7.03 12.96
C TYR A 32 4.14 -7.54 14.39
N ASN A 33 3.22 -7.24 15.31
CA ASN A 33 3.28 -7.69 16.70
C ASN A 33 3.29 -9.23 16.82
N SER A 34 2.47 -9.93 16.02
CA SER A 34 2.43 -11.42 16.04
C SER A 34 3.70 -12.08 15.48
N ASN A 35 4.55 -11.31 14.80
CA ASN A 35 5.85 -11.76 14.31
C ASN A 35 7.03 -11.24 15.16
N ASN A 36 6.74 -10.72 16.37
CA ASN A 36 7.71 -10.16 17.32
C ASN A 36 8.54 -9.01 16.72
N VAL A 37 7.91 -8.17 15.93
CA VAL A 37 8.51 -6.97 15.34
C VAL A 37 8.04 -5.76 16.14
N LYS A 38 8.98 -4.89 16.53
CA LYS A 38 8.65 -3.63 17.17
C LYS A 38 7.88 -2.74 16.19
N CYS A 39 6.64 -2.38 16.55
CA CYS A 39 5.76 -1.56 15.73
C CYS A 39 5.36 -0.31 16.51
N VAL A 40 5.58 0.86 15.91
CA VAL A 40 5.23 2.17 16.46
C VAL A 40 4.16 2.84 15.60
N SER A 41 3.25 3.56 16.23
CA SER A 41 2.23 4.34 15.56
C SER A 41 2.74 5.76 15.28
N ILE A 42 2.53 6.26 14.07
CA ILE A 42 2.82 7.62 13.67
C ILE A 42 1.49 8.33 13.38
N PRO A 43 1.19 9.45 14.05
CA PRO A 43 -0.03 10.19 13.79
C PRO A 43 -0.06 10.70 12.35
N ILE A 44 -1.26 10.81 11.81
CA ILE A 44 -1.49 11.45 10.52
C ILE A 44 -2.05 12.86 10.72
N ASP A 45 -1.86 13.71 9.72
CA ASP A 45 -2.48 15.02 9.57
C ASP A 45 -3.35 15.06 8.29
N GLU A 46 -3.74 16.23 7.83
CA GLU A 46 -4.60 16.40 6.65
C GLU A 46 -3.95 15.93 5.34
N GLU A 47 -2.63 15.76 5.32
CA GLU A 47 -1.84 15.32 4.16
C GLU A 47 -1.32 13.87 4.29
N GLY A 48 -1.65 13.17 5.37
CA GLY A 48 -1.20 11.79 5.66
C GLY A 48 -0.20 11.74 6.81
N VAL A 49 0.84 10.91 6.71
CA VAL A 49 1.84 10.74 7.78
C VAL A 49 2.44 12.07 8.20
N ASN A 50 2.37 12.37 9.51
CA ASN A 50 2.99 13.56 10.09
C ASN A 50 4.52 13.41 10.08
N ILE A 51 5.19 14.26 9.34
CA ILE A 51 6.64 14.18 9.10
C ILE A 51 7.47 14.49 10.34
N ASP A 52 7.03 15.41 11.19
CA ASP A 52 7.78 15.76 12.39
C ASP A 52 7.71 14.62 13.42
N ALA A 53 6.55 14.01 13.58
CA ALA A 53 6.41 12.81 14.39
C ALA A 53 7.21 11.62 13.83
N LEU A 54 7.27 11.45 12.51
CA LEU A 54 8.08 10.42 11.86
C LEU A 54 9.58 10.66 12.09
N LYS A 55 10.06 11.89 11.98
CA LYS A 55 11.47 12.27 12.24
C LYS A 55 11.85 12.10 13.69
N ALA A 56 10.96 12.44 14.62
CA ALA A 56 11.18 12.28 16.06
C ALA A 56 11.16 10.80 16.48
N GLY A 57 10.47 9.95 15.72
CA GLY A 57 10.42 8.50 15.96
C GLY A 57 11.72 7.81 15.50
N ASN A 58 12.07 6.74 16.21
CA ASN A 58 13.22 5.90 15.86
C ASN A 58 12.79 4.75 14.95
N ALA A 59 12.08 5.06 13.87
CA ALA A 59 11.63 4.05 12.90
C ALA A 59 12.71 3.80 11.83
N ASP A 60 12.87 2.52 11.48
CA ASP A 60 13.69 2.08 10.35
C ASP A 60 12.85 1.91 9.09
N ILE A 61 11.62 1.41 9.25
CA ILE A 61 10.72 1.07 8.16
C ILE A 61 9.41 1.82 8.33
N LEU A 62 8.98 2.56 7.32
CA LEU A 62 7.66 3.18 7.30
C LEU A 62 6.73 2.38 6.38
N HIS A 63 5.59 1.93 6.91
CA HIS A 63 4.54 1.27 6.13
C HIS A 63 3.33 2.20 6.06
N LEU A 64 2.93 2.60 4.85
CA LEU A 64 1.85 3.56 4.62
C LEU A 64 1.06 3.26 3.34
N SER A 65 -0.13 3.84 3.24
CA SER A 65 -1.02 3.74 2.06
C SER A 65 -1.28 5.12 1.46
N PRO A 66 -0.31 5.71 0.74
CA PRO A 66 -0.34 7.12 0.35
C PRO A 66 -1.32 7.43 -0.78
N SER A 67 -1.76 6.43 -1.53
CA SER A 67 -2.70 6.62 -2.65
C SER A 67 -4.15 6.64 -2.20
N HIS A 68 -4.46 6.00 -1.08
CA HIS A 68 -5.79 5.97 -0.47
C HIS A 68 -5.69 5.48 0.97
N HIS A 69 -5.49 6.40 1.90
CA HIS A 69 -5.32 6.05 3.30
C HIS A 69 -6.59 5.44 3.91
N TYR A 70 -6.47 4.32 4.57
CA TYR A 70 -7.57 3.70 5.34
C TYR A 70 -7.43 4.02 6.84
N PRO A 71 -8.50 4.51 7.54
CA PRO A 71 -9.89 4.63 7.04
C PRO A 71 -10.29 6.02 6.53
N THR A 72 -9.39 7.00 6.51
CA THR A 72 -9.74 8.42 6.31
C THR A 72 -9.99 8.80 4.87
N GLY A 73 -9.48 8.03 3.89
CA GLY A 73 -9.57 8.37 2.47
C GLY A 73 -8.58 9.46 2.03
N ILE A 74 -7.68 9.93 2.90
CA ILE A 74 -6.66 10.91 2.56
C ILE A 74 -5.78 10.37 1.42
N VAL A 75 -5.50 11.24 0.47
CA VAL A 75 -4.52 11.00 -0.60
C VAL A 75 -3.32 11.89 -0.33
N THR A 76 -2.19 11.27 -0.02
CA THR A 76 -0.95 11.98 0.29
C THR A 76 -0.48 12.80 -0.91
N PRO A 77 -0.38 14.13 -0.80
CA PRO A 77 0.03 15.00 -1.90
C PRO A 77 1.49 14.81 -2.27
N ILE A 78 1.86 15.25 -3.47
CA ILE A 78 3.20 15.05 -4.01
C ILE A 78 4.31 15.66 -3.12
N GLY A 79 4.06 16.83 -2.52
CA GLY A 79 5.00 17.47 -1.59
C GLY A 79 5.34 16.57 -0.41
N ARG A 80 4.32 16.03 0.25
CA ARG A 80 4.47 15.10 1.37
C ARG A 80 5.18 13.81 0.96
N ARG A 81 4.95 13.30 -0.26
CA ARG A 81 5.67 12.13 -0.80
C ARG A 81 7.18 12.40 -0.88
N TYR A 82 7.60 13.59 -1.32
CA TYR A 82 9.02 13.97 -1.32
C TYR A 82 9.60 14.12 0.09
N GLU A 83 8.84 14.63 1.05
CA GLU A 83 9.30 14.70 2.45
C GLU A 83 9.51 13.29 3.05
N ILE A 84 8.61 12.35 2.76
CA ILE A 84 8.72 10.94 3.18
C ILE A 84 9.95 10.28 2.53
N LEU A 85 10.19 10.49 1.24
CA LEU A 85 11.40 10.01 0.57
C LEU A 85 12.66 10.63 1.18
N GLY A 86 12.65 11.94 1.47
CA GLY A 86 13.73 12.62 2.16
C GLY A 86 14.03 12.03 3.54
N TRP A 87 13.01 11.64 4.30
CA TRP A 87 13.19 10.95 5.58
C TRP A 87 13.92 9.60 5.40
N ALA A 88 13.56 8.83 4.37
CA ALA A 88 14.20 7.55 4.12
C ALA A 88 15.65 7.70 3.65
N LEU A 89 15.95 8.76 2.87
CA LEU A 89 17.29 9.05 2.37
C LEU A 89 18.29 9.44 3.47
N ASN A 90 17.81 10.05 4.56
CA ASN A 90 18.67 10.49 5.66
C ASN A 90 19.31 9.33 6.45
N CYS A 91 18.96 8.06 6.16
CA CYS A 91 19.58 6.92 6.80
C CYS A 91 19.60 5.71 5.83
N GLU A 92 20.75 5.08 5.70
CA GLU A 92 20.94 3.97 4.77
C GLU A 92 20.02 2.78 5.07
N SER A 93 19.79 2.49 6.35
CA SER A 93 18.97 1.35 6.78
C SER A 93 17.46 1.57 6.68
N ARG A 94 17.00 2.78 6.33
CA ARG A 94 15.57 3.10 6.22
C ARG A 94 15.00 2.65 4.88
N TYR A 95 13.77 2.14 4.95
CA TYR A 95 12.95 1.79 3.79
C TYR A 95 11.49 2.21 4.00
N ILE A 96 10.78 2.34 2.89
CA ILE A 96 9.36 2.63 2.85
C ILE A 96 8.64 1.42 2.24
N ILE A 97 7.54 0.99 2.84
CA ILE A 97 6.61 0.03 2.26
C ILE A 97 5.38 0.81 1.82
N GLU A 98 5.20 0.95 0.51
CA GLU A 98 4.02 1.56 -0.08
C GLU A 98 2.97 0.49 -0.34
N ASP A 99 1.90 0.47 0.47
CA ASP A 99 0.77 -0.46 0.32
C ASP A 99 -0.33 0.19 -0.52
N ASP A 100 -0.34 -0.13 -1.81
CA ASP A 100 -1.22 0.44 -2.82
C ASP A 100 -2.30 -0.57 -3.21
N TYR A 101 -3.33 -0.69 -2.38
CA TYR A 101 -4.30 -1.79 -2.45
C TYR A 101 -5.49 -1.55 -3.41
N ASP A 102 -5.74 -0.32 -3.88
CA ASP A 102 -6.92 0.03 -4.69
C ASP A 102 -6.77 1.25 -5.61
N SER A 103 -5.55 1.68 -5.91
CA SER A 103 -5.28 2.89 -6.72
C SER A 103 -5.88 2.83 -8.13
N GLU A 104 -6.13 1.63 -8.65
CA GLU A 104 -6.81 1.45 -9.94
C GLU A 104 -8.25 2.00 -9.92
N PHE A 105 -8.88 2.09 -8.75
CA PHE A 105 -10.26 2.58 -8.60
C PHE A 105 -10.36 4.06 -8.23
N ARG A 106 -9.32 4.83 -8.44
CA ARG A 106 -9.40 6.28 -8.20
C ARG A 106 -10.59 6.91 -8.94
N LEU A 107 -11.51 7.49 -8.16
CA LEU A 107 -12.76 8.04 -8.68
C LEU A 107 -12.67 9.53 -9.02
N LEU A 108 -11.73 10.25 -8.42
CA LEU A 108 -11.58 11.72 -8.56
C LEU A 108 -10.10 12.09 -8.77
N GLY A 109 -9.88 13.22 -9.44
CA GLY A 109 -8.58 13.86 -9.61
C GLY A 109 -7.66 13.19 -10.64
N LYS A 110 -6.51 13.84 -10.88
CA LYS A 110 -5.42 13.27 -11.68
C LYS A 110 -4.63 12.26 -10.84
N PRO A 111 -4.09 11.20 -11.45
CA PRO A 111 -3.20 10.29 -10.75
C PRO A 111 -2.00 11.03 -10.16
N ILE A 112 -1.72 10.81 -8.88
CA ILE A 112 -0.46 11.23 -8.26
C ILE A 112 0.50 10.05 -8.44
N PRO A 113 1.73 10.26 -8.92
CA PRO A 113 2.73 9.20 -9.06
C PRO A 113 2.96 8.49 -7.73
N SER A 114 3.09 7.14 -7.73
CA SER A 114 3.44 6.37 -6.53
C SER A 114 4.78 6.84 -5.94
N LEU A 115 5.02 6.56 -4.66
CA LEU A 115 6.34 6.79 -4.05
C LEU A 115 7.41 6.03 -4.81
N GLU A 116 7.13 4.78 -5.18
CA GLU A 116 8.06 3.95 -5.94
C GLU A 116 8.42 4.58 -7.29
N SER A 117 7.45 5.14 -8.03
CA SER A 117 7.68 5.71 -9.37
C SER A 117 8.51 6.99 -9.36
N ILE A 118 8.61 7.68 -8.24
CA ILE A 118 9.43 8.90 -8.07
C ILE A 118 10.69 8.66 -7.22
N ASP A 119 10.88 7.43 -6.73
CA ASP A 119 12.04 7.05 -5.94
C ASP A 119 13.23 6.71 -6.85
N VAL A 120 14.19 7.62 -6.94
CA VAL A 120 15.44 7.40 -7.68
C VAL A 120 16.53 6.70 -6.85
N SER A 121 16.27 6.44 -5.58
CA SER A 121 17.27 6.00 -4.60
C SER A 121 17.07 4.56 -4.13
N GLY A 122 16.01 3.90 -4.58
CA GLY A 122 15.70 2.53 -4.24
C GLY A 122 15.35 2.33 -2.75
N LYS A 123 14.59 3.24 -2.17
CA LYS A 123 14.13 3.18 -0.77
C LYS A 123 12.71 2.63 -0.63
N VAL A 124 11.97 2.51 -1.72
CA VAL A 124 10.56 2.12 -1.69
C VAL A 124 10.37 0.67 -2.13
N ILE A 125 9.71 -0.10 -1.28
CA ILE A 125 9.13 -1.41 -1.60
C ILE A 125 7.66 -1.16 -1.92
N TYR A 126 7.30 -1.28 -3.19
CA TYR A 126 5.89 -1.17 -3.59
C TYR A 126 5.18 -2.50 -3.46
N MET A 127 3.94 -2.49 -2.95
CA MET A 127 3.11 -3.69 -2.95
C MET A 127 1.68 -3.37 -3.38
N ASN A 128 1.06 -4.35 -4.03
CA ASN A 128 -0.32 -4.26 -4.45
C ASN A 128 -1.00 -5.65 -4.43
N THR A 129 -2.32 -5.68 -4.55
CA THR A 129 -3.12 -6.89 -4.50
C THR A 129 -4.23 -6.91 -5.53
N PHE A 130 -4.42 -8.03 -6.20
CA PHE A 130 -5.57 -8.25 -7.11
C PHE A 130 -6.88 -8.57 -6.37
N THR A 131 -6.84 -8.71 -5.04
CA THR A 131 -8.03 -9.03 -4.23
C THR A 131 -9.14 -7.97 -4.34
N LYS A 132 -8.75 -6.69 -4.37
CA LYS A 132 -9.71 -5.57 -4.49
C LYS A 132 -10.10 -5.31 -5.93
N THR A 133 -9.15 -5.45 -6.84
CA THR A 133 -9.30 -5.08 -8.25
C THR A 133 -10.01 -6.13 -9.08
N LEU A 134 -9.93 -7.42 -8.71
CA LEU A 134 -10.60 -8.52 -9.43
C LEU A 134 -11.69 -9.18 -8.59
N SER A 135 -11.30 -9.93 -7.56
CA SER A 135 -12.24 -10.67 -6.72
C SER A 135 -11.59 -11.00 -5.37
N PRO A 136 -12.36 -11.04 -4.28
CA PRO A 136 -11.89 -11.49 -2.96
C PRO A 136 -11.36 -12.93 -2.95
N THR A 137 -11.77 -13.75 -3.91
CA THR A 137 -11.29 -15.13 -4.09
C THR A 137 -9.91 -15.22 -4.71
N ILE A 138 -9.53 -14.21 -5.51
CA ILE A 138 -8.18 -14.11 -6.08
C ILE A 138 -7.24 -13.55 -5.01
N ARG A 139 -6.42 -14.46 -4.46
CA ARG A 139 -5.55 -14.16 -3.33
C ARG A 139 -4.11 -13.85 -3.75
N ILE A 140 -3.94 -13.17 -4.88
CA ILE A 140 -2.64 -12.80 -5.45
C ILE A 140 -2.29 -11.38 -5.02
N SER A 141 -1.11 -11.24 -4.45
CA SER A 141 -0.45 -9.95 -4.17
C SER A 141 0.97 -10.00 -4.71
N TYR A 142 1.52 -8.86 -5.05
CA TYR A 142 2.90 -8.76 -5.51
C TYR A 142 3.62 -7.61 -4.83
N MET A 143 4.94 -7.64 -4.86
CA MET A 143 5.78 -6.54 -4.44
C MET A 143 6.86 -6.28 -5.49
N VAL A 144 7.19 -5.01 -5.67
CA VAL A 144 8.32 -4.55 -6.47
C VAL A 144 9.41 -4.15 -5.50
N LEU A 145 10.56 -4.79 -5.62
CA LEU A 145 11.70 -4.55 -4.74
C LEU A 145 12.73 -3.65 -5.41
N PRO A 146 13.33 -2.72 -4.67
CA PRO A 146 14.53 -2.04 -5.12
C PRO A 146 15.63 -3.01 -5.51
N VAL A 147 16.41 -2.67 -6.52
CA VAL A 147 17.46 -3.55 -7.07
C VAL A 147 18.44 -4.02 -5.99
N GLN A 148 18.81 -3.15 -5.05
CA GLN A 148 19.71 -3.49 -3.96
C GLN A 148 19.14 -4.52 -2.97
N LEU A 149 17.81 -4.62 -2.84
CA LEU A 149 17.17 -5.65 -2.02
C LEU A 149 17.01 -6.99 -2.74
N MET A 150 17.19 -7.05 -4.06
CA MET A 150 17.04 -8.28 -4.84
C MET A 150 18.07 -9.34 -4.48
N GLN A 151 19.33 -8.94 -4.21
CA GLN A 151 20.35 -9.90 -3.77
C GLN A 151 19.99 -10.45 -2.40
N LEU A 152 19.64 -9.56 -1.46
CA LEU A 152 19.23 -9.97 -0.11
C LEU A 152 17.98 -10.87 -0.13
N PHE A 153 17.03 -10.59 -1.03
CA PHE A 153 15.86 -11.43 -1.24
C PHE A 153 16.26 -12.85 -1.70
N LYS A 154 17.17 -12.97 -2.65
CA LYS A 154 17.67 -14.26 -3.15
C LYS A 154 18.39 -15.04 -2.03
N GLU A 155 19.20 -14.37 -1.22
CA GLU A 155 19.93 -15.01 -0.14
C GLU A 155 18.99 -15.50 0.98
N LYS A 156 18.04 -14.68 1.39
CA LYS A 156 17.18 -14.95 2.55
C LYS A 156 15.91 -15.71 2.23
N LEU A 157 15.35 -15.57 1.02
CA LEU A 157 13.98 -15.98 0.73
C LEU A 157 13.82 -16.87 -0.51
N ASN A 158 14.89 -17.11 -1.27
CA ASN A 158 14.81 -17.88 -2.53
C ASN A 158 14.39 -19.34 -2.36
N PHE A 159 14.61 -19.91 -1.17
CA PHE A 159 14.22 -21.29 -0.87
C PHE A 159 12.71 -21.47 -0.62
N TYR A 160 11.96 -20.38 -0.46
CA TYR A 160 10.51 -20.47 -0.33
C TYR A 160 9.85 -20.61 -1.70
N ALA A 161 9.01 -21.60 -1.88
CA ALA A 161 8.16 -21.71 -3.05
C ALA A 161 7.14 -20.53 -3.12
N CYS A 162 6.77 -20.16 -4.34
CA CYS A 162 5.64 -19.26 -4.53
C CYS A 162 4.35 -19.94 -4.10
N THR A 163 3.55 -19.25 -3.27
CA THR A 163 2.26 -19.78 -2.77
C THR A 163 1.12 -19.65 -3.78
N VAL A 164 1.33 -18.91 -4.86
CA VAL A 164 0.37 -18.77 -5.96
C VAL A 164 0.61 -19.89 -6.98
N SER A 165 -0.42 -20.64 -7.30
CA SER A 165 -0.32 -21.74 -8.27
C SER A 165 0.07 -21.23 -9.66
N ASN A 166 0.82 -22.04 -10.43
CA ASN A 166 1.16 -21.67 -11.81
C ASN A 166 -0.08 -21.45 -12.68
N PHE A 167 -1.15 -22.19 -12.43
CA PHE A 167 -2.42 -22.02 -13.15
C PHE A 167 -2.98 -20.61 -12.94
N GLU A 168 -3.03 -20.13 -11.70
CA GLU A 168 -3.49 -18.77 -11.38
C GLU A 168 -2.57 -17.71 -11.97
N GLN A 169 -1.24 -17.90 -11.89
CA GLN A 169 -0.28 -16.99 -12.47
C GLN A 169 -0.44 -16.85 -13.99
N TYR A 170 -0.52 -17.97 -14.72
CA TYR A 170 -0.71 -17.95 -16.18
C TYR A 170 -2.08 -17.40 -16.58
N THR A 171 -3.13 -17.72 -15.82
CA THR A 171 -4.48 -17.20 -16.05
C THR A 171 -4.50 -15.67 -15.89
N LEU A 172 -3.92 -15.16 -14.82
CA LEU A 172 -3.83 -13.73 -14.57
C LEU A 172 -2.99 -13.03 -15.65
N ALA A 173 -1.84 -13.59 -16.00
CA ALA A 173 -0.98 -13.05 -17.06
C ALA A 173 -1.73 -12.98 -18.41
N ALA A 174 -2.46 -14.05 -18.78
CA ALA A 174 -3.26 -14.05 -19.99
C ALA A 174 -4.40 -13.02 -19.94
N PHE A 175 -5.03 -12.84 -18.78
CA PHE A 175 -6.09 -11.85 -18.56
C PHE A 175 -5.60 -10.42 -18.73
N ILE A 176 -4.41 -10.12 -18.22
CA ILE A 176 -3.75 -8.82 -18.36
C ILE A 176 -3.31 -8.60 -19.82
N ASN A 177 -2.57 -9.54 -20.40
CA ASN A 177 -1.99 -9.40 -21.75
C ASN A 177 -3.05 -9.27 -22.85
N LYS A 178 -4.23 -9.87 -22.67
CA LYS A 178 -5.36 -9.72 -23.59
C LYS A 178 -6.18 -8.44 -23.38
N GLY A 179 -5.78 -7.56 -22.44
CA GLY A 179 -6.46 -6.31 -22.12
C GLY A 179 -7.80 -6.47 -21.39
N TYR A 180 -8.11 -7.66 -20.90
CA TYR A 180 -9.35 -7.92 -20.16
C TYR A 180 -9.32 -7.26 -18.77
N PHE A 181 -8.15 -7.20 -18.13
CA PHE A 181 -7.96 -6.53 -16.85
C PHE A 181 -8.31 -5.05 -16.98
N GLU A 182 -7.75 -4.35 -17.95
CA GLU A 182 -8.02 -2.94 -18.17
C GLU A 182 -9.51 -2.66 -18.45
N LYS A 183 -10.12 -3.47 -19.31
CA LYS A 183 -11.57 -3.38 -19.58
C LYS A 183 -12.41 -3.60 -18.32
N HIS A 184 -12.02 -4.55 -17.48
CA HIS A 184 -12.67 -4.83 -16.20
C HIS A 184 -12.56 -3.62 -15.26
N ILE A 185 -11.35 -3.07 -15.06
CA ILE A 185 -11.11 -1.90 -14.21
C ILE A 185 -11.94 -0.71 -14.68
N ASN A 186 -11.94 -0.41 -15.98
CA ASN A 186 -12.70 0.71 -16.53
C ASN A 186 -14.21 0.57 -16.28
N ARG A 187 -14.76 -0.63 -16.48
CA ARG A 187 -16.19 -0.90 -16.20
C ARG A 187 -16.51 -0.78 -14.72
N THR A 188 -15.67 -1.36 -13.86
CA THR A 188 -15.87 -1.34 -12.41
C THR A 188 -15.74 0.08 -11.84
N ARG A 189 -14.83 0.89 -12.37
CA ARG A 189 -14.66 2.30 -12.01
C ARG A 189 -15.94 3.11 -12.30
N ILE A 190 -16.57 2.89 -13.45
CA ILE A 190 -17.84 3.53 -13.80
C ILE A 190 -18.95 3.11 -12.83
N LEU A 191 -19.04 1.80 -12.51
CA LEU A 191 -20.02 1.28 -11.56
C LEU A 191 -19.83 1.89 -10.17
N TYR A 192 -18.62 1.91 -9.64
CA TYR A 192 -18.34 2.47 -8.31
C TYR A 192 -18.60 3.96 -8.25
N ARG A 193 -18.26 4.71 -9.31
CA ARG A 193 -18.61 6.14 -9.39
C ARG A 193 -20.12 6.34 -9.29
N ARG A 194 -20.90 5.59 -10.05
CA ARG A 194 -22.37 5.66 -10.01
C ARG A 194 -22.92 5.30 -8.63
N GLN A 195 -22.43 4.24 -8.02
CA GLN A 195 -22.85 3.83 -6.67
C GLN A 195 -22.53 4.91 -5.62
N ARG A 196 -21.32 5.47 -5.66
CA ARG A 196 -20.94 6.59 -4.80
C ARG A 196 -21.88 7.76 -4.96
N ASP A 197 -22.14 8.20 -6.19
CA ASP A 197 -22.95 9.38 -6.48
C ASP A 197 -24.40 9.15 -6.00
N MET A 198 -24.95 7.95 -6.22
CA MET A 198 -26.26 7.57 -5.68
C MET A 198 -26.30 7.58 -4.15
N PHE A 199 -25.24 7.09 -3.51
CA PHE A 199 -25.15 7.07 -2.04
C PHE A 199 -25.08 8.50 -1.47
N ILE A 200 -24.24 9.36 -2.04
CA ILE A 200 -24.14 10.77 -1.66
C ILE A 200 -25.48 11.49 -1.83
N ASP A 201 -26.15 11.28 -2.97
CA ASP A 201 -27.46 11.88 -3.22
C ASP A 201 -28.51 11.40 -2.21
N ALA A 202 -28.51 10.12 -1.86
CA ALA A 202 -29.41 9.58 -0.84
C ALA A 202 -29.15 10.17 0.55
N ILE A 203 -27.88 10.35 0.94
CA ILE A 203 -27.53 10.99 2.22
C ILE A 203 -28.00 12.46 2.22
N ASN A 204 -27.72 13.21 1.16
CA ASN A 204 -28.09 14.62 1.05
C ASN A 204 -29.61 14.83 1.11
N LYS A 205 -30.41 13.86 0.68
CA LYS A 205 -31.88 13.88 0.76
C LYS A 205 -32.42 13.33 2.09
N SER A 206 -31.58 12.77 2.95
CA SER A 206 -31.99 12.19 4.23
C SER A 206 -31.85 13.20 5.37
N PRO A 207 -32.47 12.94 6.56
CA PRO A 207 -32.25 13.73 7.77
C PRO A 207 -30.79 13.75 8.25
N LEU A 208 -29.93 12.83 7.74
CA LEU A 208 -28.52 12.74 8.11
C LEU A 208 -27.67 13.84 7.43
N SER A 209 -28.21 14.56 6.46
CA SER A 209 -27.50 15.64 5.75
C SER A 209 -27.02 16.78 6.66
N SER A 210 -27.60 16.93 7.84
CA SER A 210 -27.20 17.94 8.84
C SER A 210 -26.09 17.48 9.79
N ILE A 211 -25.68 16.21 9.71
CA ILE A 211 -24.71 15.59 10.62
C ILE A 211 -23.36 15.35 9.93
N ILE A 212 -23.34 15.39 8.60
CA ILE A 212 -22.18 15.19 7.72
C ILE A 212 -21.83 16.52 7.05
#